data_beb95a32f219522cdbf8e4c428011ad8
#
_entry.id   beb95a32f219522cdbf8e4c428011ad8
#
_cell.length_a   1.000
_cell.length_b   1.000
_cell.length_c   1.000
_cell.angle_alpha   90.00
_cell.angle_beta   90.00
_cell.angle_gamma   90.00
#
_symmetry.space_group_name_H-M   'P 1'
#
loop_
_entity.id
_entity.type
_entity.pdbx_description
1 polymer ?
#
loop_
_entity_poly.entity_id
_entity_poly.type
_entity_poly.pdbx_seq_one_letter_code
_entity_poly.pdbx_strand_id
1 'polypeptide(L)'
;EGDSPGRLIALTPSGRTLSQAWVRALAKESRLVLLCGRYEGFDERIFEILEPELLSIGDYVLSGGEVAAMVVIDAVMRLIPGVLGDDQSALDESFGIEGGLEHPHYTRPREFRGRAVPEILLGGDHAAIDRWRRDQGKARTIDRRADLIPSQQLPHTSTKHEQPHEHEPPGEPGKPDRAERMG
;
A
#
# COMPACT_ATOMS: atom_id res chain seq x y z
N GLU A 1 -9.73 -3.03 -38.33
CA GLU A 1 -9.97 -3.02 -36.87
C GLU A 1 -9.55 -1.65 -36.38
N GLY A 2 -10.51 -0.81 -36.00
CA GLY A 2 -10.28 0.58 -35.62
C GLY A 2 -9.42 0.65 -34.38
N ASP A 3 -8.35 1.43 -34.46
CA ASP A 3 -7.42 1.69 -33.37
C ASP A 3 -8.20 2.33 -32.22
N SER A 4 -8.48 1.59 -31.15
CA SER A 4 -9.12 2.14 -29.96
C SER A 4 -8.24 3.28 -29.44
N PRO A 5 -8.80 4.46 -29.14
CA PRO A 5 -8.00 5.61 -28.70
C PRO A 5 -7.19 5.31 -27.44
N GLY A 6 -7.54 4.23 -26.73
CA GLY A 6 -6.93 3.84 -25.45
C GLY A 6 -7.44 4.72 -24.31
N ARG A 7 -7.20 4.24 -23.09
CA ARG A 7 -7.56 4.96 -21.87
C ARG A 7 -6.44 5.91 -21.48
N LEU A 8 -6.74 7.20 -21.46
CA LEU A 8 -5.77 8.26 -21.18
C LEU A 8 -5.74 8.58 -19.69
N ILE A 9 -4.56 8.49 -19.09
CA ILE A 9 -4.36 8.69 -17.65
C ILE A 9 -3.21 9.66 -17.42
N ALA A 10 -3.46 10.73 -16.68
CA ALA A 10 -2.42 11.65 -16.23
C ALA A 10 -1.97 11.29 -14.79
N LEU A 11 -0.66 11.14 -14.61
CA LEU A 11 -0.06 10.82 -13.32
C LEU A 11 0.21 12.11 -12.56
N THR A 12 -0.57 12.35 -11.52
CA THR A 12 -0.55 13.59 -10.74
C THR A 12 -0.93 13.33 -9.27
N PRO A 13 -0.35 14.07 -8.30
CA PRO A 13 -0.76 13.99 -6.90
C PRO A 13 -2.24 14.33 -6.66
N SER A 14 -2.86 15.15 -7.53
CA SER A 14 -4.28 15.53 -7.43
C SER A 14 -5.24 14.44 -7.89
N GLY A 15 -4.72 13.33 -8.43
CA GLY A 15 -5.53 12.23 -8.93
C GLY A 15 -6.08 11.32 -7.83
N ARG A 16 -7.03 10.47 -8.21
CA ARG A 16 -7.52 9.40 -7.34
C ARG A 16 -6.38 8.42 -7.05
N THR A 17 -6.23 8.01 -5.79
CA THR A 17 -5.19 7.06 -5.39
C THR A 17 -5.41 5.68 -6.01
N LEU A 18 -4.35 5.12 -6.60
CA LEU A 18 -4.35 3.79 -7.20
C LEU A 18 -4.71 2.72 -6.16
N SER A 19 -5.64 1.86 -6.51
CA SER A 19 -6.03 0.70 -5.71
C SER A 19 -5.96 -0.57 -6.55
N GLN A 20 -5.87 -1.73 -5.90
CA GLN A 20 -5.86 -3.02 -6.60
C GLN A 20 -7.12 -3.23 -7.45
N ALA A 21 -8.27 -2.72 -7.00
CA ALA A 21 -9.51 -2.75 -7.79
C ALA A 21 -9.39 -1.95 -9.09
N TRP A 22 -8.73 -0.79 -9.02
CA TRP A 22 -8.47 0.02 -10.21
C TRP A 22 -7.44 -0.62 -11.12
N VAL A 23 -6.36 -1.20 -10.57
CA VAL A 23 -5.38 -1.97 -11.35
C VAL A 23 -6.06 -3.10 -12.14
N ARG A 24 -6.99 -3.84 -11.51
CA ARG A 24 -7.77 -4.89 -12.20
C ARG A 24 -8.65 -4.32 -13.33
N ALA A 25 -9.16 -3.12 -13.18
CA ALA A 25 -9.93 -2.48 -14.25
C ALA A 25 -9.01 -2.07 -15.41
N LEU A 26 -7.82 -1.50 -15.10
CA LEU A 26 -6.83 -1.12 -16.11
C LEU A 26 -6.25 -2.32 -16.86
N ALA A 27 -6.08 -3.46 -16.20
CA ALA A 27 -5.58 -4.68 -16.83
C ALA A 27 -6.53 -5.28 -17.89
N LYS A 28 -7.78 -4.83 -17.94
CA LYS A 28 -8.76 -5.24 -18.96
C LYS A 28 -8.77 -4.34 -20.20
N GLU A 29 -8.08 -3.21 -20.13
CA GLU A 29 -8.01 -2.29 -21.26
C GLU A 29 -7.06 -2.79 -22.33
N SER A 30 -7.45 -2.63 -23.59
CA SER A 30 -6.62 -3.01 -24.73
C SER A 30 -5.40 -2.09 -24.91
N ARG A 31 -5.49 -0.86 -24.42
CA ARG A 31 -4.46 0.16 -24.55
C ARG A 31 -4.56 1.18 -23.42
N LEU A 32 -3.43 1.48 -22.77
CA LEU A 32 -3.28 2.56 -21.80
C LEU A 32 -2.30 3.60 -22.34
N VAL A 33 -2.63 4.88 -22.17
CA VAL A 33 -1.75 6.00 -22.47
C VAL A 33 -1.49 6.75 -21.18
N LEU A 34 -0.25 6.78 -20.71
CA LEU A 34 0.15 7.40 -19.45
C LEU A 34 0.86 8.73 -19.73
N LEU A 35 0.30 9.83 -19.24
CA LEU A 35 0.91 11.15 -19.29
C LEU A 35 1.77 11.35 -18.04
N CYS A 36 3.07 11.60 -18.25
CA CYS A 36 4.07 11.82 -17.20
C CYS A 36 4.49 13.28 -17.19
N GLY A 37 4.06 14.05 -16.17
CA GLY A 37 4.49 15.43 -15.98
C GLY A 37 5.89 15.50 -15.38
N ARG A 38 6.60 16.61 -15.64
CA ARG A 38 7.89 16.96 -15.02
C ARG A 38 7.83 18.36 -14.42
N TYR A 39 8.81 18.69 -13.57
CA TYR A 39 8.92 19.98 -12.91
C TYR A 39 7.67 20.32 -12.08
N GLU A 40 6.94 21.38 -12.43
CA GLU A 40 5.72 21.83 -11.75
C GLU A 40 4.44 21.06 -12.17
N GLY A 41 4.57 20.01 -12.99
CA GLY A 41 3.46 19.18 -13.45
C GLY A 41 2.94 19.52 -14.85
N PHE A 42 1.65 19.60 -14.99
CA PHE A 42 0.97 19.87 -16.28
C PHE A 42 0.37 21.27 -16.30
N ASP A 43 0.33 21.88 -17.48
CA ASP A 43 -0.51 23.05 -17.71
C ASP A 43 -1.99 22.64 -17.55
N GLU A 44 -2.76 23.40 -16.79
CA GLU A 44 -4.15 23.08 -16.44
C GLU A 44 -5.03 22.90 -17.69
N ARG A 45 -4.74 23.63 -18.76
CA ARG A 45 -5.43 23.50 -20.03
C ARG A 45 -5.30 22.13 -20.69
N ILE A 46 -4.28 21.35 -20.34
CA ILE A 46 -4.13 19.95 -20.79
C ILE A 46 -5.27 19.10 -20.24
N PHE A 47 -5.66 19.33 -18.99
CA PHE A 47 -6.77 18.60 -18.37
C PHE A 47 -8.12 18.99 -18.98
N GLU A 48 -8.30 20.28 -19.30
CA GLU A 48 -9.52 20.78 -19.96
C GLU A 48 -9.68 20.27 -21.41
N ILE A 49 -8.57 20.11 -22.15
CA ILE A 49 -8.59 19.73 -23.56
C ILE A 49 -8.62 18.22 -23.75
N LEU A 50 -7.82 17.49 -22.97
CA LEU A 50 -7.65 16.04 -23.15
C LEU A 50 -8.55 15.22 -22.22
N GLU A 51 -9.09 15.82 -21.17
CA GLU A 51 -9.95 15.18 -20.16
C GLU A 51 -9.39 13.83 -19.68
N PRO A 52 -8.08 13.72 -19.31
CA PRO A 52 -7.52 12.46 -18.87
C PRO A 52 -8.09 12.07 -17.51
N GLU A 53 -8.14 10.77 -17.22
CA GLU A 53 -8.32 10.34 -15.85
C GLU A 53 -7.08 10.70 -15.01
N LEU A 54 -7.30 11.24 -13.81
CA LEU A 54 -6.22 11.65 -12.93
C LEU A 54 -5.90 10.53 -11.94
N LEU A 55 -4.63 10.09 -11.90
CA LEU A 55 -4.16 9.00 -11.04
C LEU A 55 -3.00 9.44 -10.16
N SER A 56 -3.14 9.19 -8.86
CA SER A 56 -2.08 9.30 -7.86
C SER A 56 -1.61 7.92 -7.40
N ILE A 57 -0.32 7.76 -7.14
CA ILE A 57 0.22 6.54 -6.50
C ILE A 57 0.39 6.68 -4.98
N GLY A 58 0.00 7.83 -4.39
CA GLY A 58 0.06 8.10 -2.95
C GLY A 58 0.32 9.58 -2.65
N ASP A 59 0.22 9.92 -1.37
CA ASP A 59 0.31 11.29 -0.86
C ASP A 59 1.77 11.70 -0.63
N TYR A 60 2.54 11.75 -1.70
CA TYR A 60 3.94 12.21 -1.72
C TYR A 60 4.31 12.73 -3.10
N VAL A 61 5.36 13.56 -3.18
CA VAL A 61 5.81 14.20 -4.41
C VAL A 61 7.03 13.47 -4.96
N LEU A 62 7.02 13.23 -6.27
CA LEU A 62 8.15 12.71 -7.05
C LEU A 62 8.69 13.80 -7.97
N SER A 63 9.93 13.63 -8.44
CA SER A 63 10.56 14.56 -9.39
C SER A 63 9.98 14.50 -10.82
N GLY A 64 9.13 13.51 -11.11
CA GLY A 64 8.46 13.33 -12.41
C GLY A 64 7.49 12.16 -12.38
N GLY A 65 6.63 12.07 -13.38
CA GLY A 65 5.60 11.03 -13.49
C GLY A 65 6.11 9.66 -13.93
N GLU A 66 7.35 9.54 -14.39
CA GLU A 66 7.87 8.30 -14.97
C GLU A 66 7.94 7.16 -13.95
N VAL A 67 8.36 7.44 -12.72
CA VAL A 67 8.40 6.43 -11.64
C VAL A 67 6.98 5.99 -11.29
N ALA A 68 6.03 6.91 -11.24
CA ALA A 68 4.62 6.59 -11.06
C ALA A 68 4.08 5.71 -12.20
N ALA A 69 4.47 5.99 -13.45
CA ALA A 69 4.12 5.15 -14.59
C ALA A 69 4.68 3.73 -14.45
N MET A 70 5.93 3.58 -13.99
CA MET A 70 6.52 2.26 -13.74
C MET A 70 5.73 1.46 -12.70
N VAL A 71 5.26 2.10 -11.62
CA VAL A 71 4.41 1.46 -10.61
C VAL A 71 3.09 0.98 -11.24
N VAL A 72 2.43 1.81 -12.04
CA VAL A 72 1.18 1.45 -12.72
C VAL A 72 1.40 0.30 -13.71
N ILE A 73 2.46 0.38 -14.52
CA ILE A 73 2.80 -0.64 -15.51
C ILE A 73 3.06 -1.98 -14.82
N ASP A 74 3.92 -2.02 -13.80
CA ASP A 74 4.25 -3.24 -13.08
C ASP A 74 2.98 -3.87 -12.46
N ALA A 75 2.18 -3.06 -11.74
CA ALA A 75 0.95 -3.53 -11.12
C ALA A 75 -0.06 -4.10 -12.13
N VAL A 76 -0.20 -3.47 -13.31
CA VAL A 76 -1.12 -3.90 -14.37
C VAL A 76 -0.58 -5.15 -15.07
N MET A 77 0.69 -5.17 -15.46
CA MET A 77 1.29 -6.28 -16.21
C MET A 77 1.21 -7.60 -15.45
N ARG A 78 1.32 -7.60 -14.14
CA ARG A 78 1.20 -8.80 -13.30
C ARG A 78 -0.19 -9.46 -13.40
N LEU A 79 -1.21 -8.73 -13.81
CA LEU A 79 -2.58 -9.24 -13.97
C LEU A 79 -2.92 -9.65 -15.40
N ILE A 80 -2.00 -9.47 -16.35
CA ILE A 80 -2.21 -9.89 -17.73
C ILE A 80 -1.88 -11.39 -17.84
N PRO A 81 -2.82 -12.24 -18.34
CA PRO A 81 -2.58 -13.67 -18.48
C PRO A 81 -1.30 -13.96 -19.26
N GLY A 82 -0.52 -14.90 -18.76
CA GLY A 82 0.73 -15.35 -19.39
C GLY A 82 1.95 -14.45 -19.18
N VAL A 83 1.83 -13.33 -18.46
CA VAL A 83 2.98 -12.47 -18.10
C VAL A 83 3.71 -13.03 -16.87
N LEU A 84 2.98 -13.51 -15.87
CA LEU A 84 3.54 -14.28 -14.75
C LEU A 84 3.40 -15.78 -15.02
N GLY A 85 4.36 -16.56 -14.52
CA GLY A 85 4.39 -18.00 -14.74
C GLY A 85 3.28 -18.78 -14.04
N ASP A 86 2.54 -18.15 -13.12
CA ASP A 86 1.41 -18.76 -12.40
C ASP A 86 0.30 -17.71 -12.22
N ASP A 87 -0.79 -17.87 -12.99
CA ASP A 87 -1.95 -17.00 -12.95
C ASP A 87 -2.71 -17.06 -11.61
N GLN A 88 -2.57 -18.16 -10.84
CA GLN A 88 -3.18 -18.32 -9.51
C GLN A 88 -2.49 -17.45 -8.45
N SER A 89 -1.21 -17.19 -8.61
CA SER A 89 -0.42 -16.39 -7.66
C SER A 89 -0.99 -14.99 -7.48
N ALA A 90 -1.44 -14.35 -8.56
CA ALA A 90 -2.01 -13.00 -8.52
C ALA A 90 -3.39 -12.92 -7.81
N LEU A 91 -4.08 -14.05 -7.62
CA LEU A 91 -5.39 -14.11 -6.96
C LEU A 91 -5.27 -14.21 -5.43
N ASP A 92 -4.21 -14.89 -4.95
CA ASP A 92 -4.01 -15.23 -3.53
C ASP A 92 -3.10 -14.22 -2.80
N GLU A 93 -2.59 -13.21 -3.50
CA GLU A 93 -1.74 -12.16 -2.94
C GLU A 93 -2.51 -11.14 -2.10
N SER A 94 -1.77 -10.28 -1.41
CA SER A 94 -2.33 -9.12 -0.68
C SER A 94 -3.22 -8.27 -1.61
N PHE A 95 -4.35 -7.80 -1.08
CA PHE A 95 -5.40 -7.10 -1.83
C PHE A 95 -6.08 -7.97 -2.92
N GLY A 96 -5.99 -9.30 -2.78
CA GLY A 96 -6.69 -10.27 -3.62
C GLY A 96 -8.22 -10.07 -3.66
N ILE A 97 -8.97 -11.03 -4.19
CA ILE A 97 -10.43 -10.92 -4.35
C ILE A 97 -11.13 -10.77 -2.99
N GLU A 98 -10.65 -11.48 -1.97
CA GLU A 98 -11.20 -11.40 -0.61
C GLU A 98 -10.75 -10.13 0.15
N GLY A 99 -9.80 -9.36 -0.39
CA GLY A 99 -9.20 -8.21 0.27
C GLY A 99 -8.20 -8.60 1.38
N GLY A 100 -7.60 -7.60 2.02
CA GLY A 100 -6.68 -7.83 3.14
C GLY A 100 -5.25 -8.17 2.71
N LEU A 101 -4.45 -8.60 3.69
CA LEU A 101 -3.06 -9.01 3.51
C LEU A 101 -2.95 -10.53 3.41
N GLU A 102 -1.99 -10.99 2.64
CA GLU A 102 -1.65 -12.41 2.58
C GLU A 102 -0.98 -12.92 3.88
N HIS A 103 -0.91 -14.24 4.00
CA HIS A 103 -0.26 -14.93 5.11
C HIS A 103 1.28 -14.71 5.12
N PRO A 104 1.97 -14.98 6.25
CA PRO A 104 3.43 -14.95 6.29
C PRO A 104 4.04 -16.06 5.44
N HIS A 105 5.08 -15.71 4.68
CA HIS A 105 5.87 -16.66 3.91
C HIS A 105 7.13 -17.08 4.65
N TYR A 106 7.56 -18.30 4.43
CA TYR A 106 8.77 -18.88 5.01
C TYR A 106 9.62 -19.49 3.92
N THR A 107 10.94 -19.32 4.04
CA THR A 107 11.94 -19.90 3.14
C THR A 107 12.86 -20.84 3.90
N ARG A 108 13.72 -21.56 3.22
CA ARG A 108 14.82 -22.33 3.83
C ARG A 108 15.82 -21.40 4.49
N PRO A 109 16.50 -21.84 5.59
CA PRO A 109 16.38 -23.12 6.29
C PRO A 109 15.12 -23.23 7.17
N ARG A 110 14.79 -24.44 7.66
CA ARG A 110 13.66 -24.71 8.56
C ARG A 110 13.72 -23.92 9.86
N GLU A 111 14.93 -23.66 10.35
CA GLU A 111 15.20 -22.85 11.53
C GLU A 111 16.27 -21.82 11.18
N PHE A 112 16.02 -20.56 11.57
CA PHE A 112 16.96 -19.48 11.40
C PHE A 112 17.01 -18.62 12.69
N ARG A 113 18.18 -18.57 13.32
CA ARG A 113 18.42 -17.80 14.55
C ARG A 113 17.41 -18.11 15.66
N GLY A 114 17.15 -19.39 15.91
CA GLY A 114 16.21 -19.86 16.92
C GLY A 114 14.72 -19.67 16.58
N ARG A 115 14.39 -19.32 15.33
CA ARG A 115 13.03 -19.17 14.85
C ARG A 115 12.72 -20.24 13.81
N ALA A 116 11.79 -21.11 14.12
CA ALA A 116 11.40 -22.22 13.24
C ALA A 116 10.23 -21.85 12.33
N VAL A 117 10.17 -22.48 11.15
CA VAL A 117 8.98 -22.51 10.31
C VAL A 117 7.85 -23.22 11.07
N PRO A 118 6.61 -22.69 11.08
CA PRO A 118 5.48 -23.36 11.72
C PRO A 118 5.31 -24.81 11.23
N GLU A 119 5.17 -25.74 12.16
CA GLU A 119 5.09 -27.19 11.88
C GLU A 119 3.95 -27.54 10.92
N ILE A 120 2.83 -26.82 10.99
CA ILE A 120 1.68 -27.01 10.10
C ILE A 120 2.06 -26.90 8.62
N LEU A 121 3.03 -26.02 8.28
CA LEU A 121 3.50 -25.80 6.91
C LEU A 121 4.43 -26.91 6.39
N LEU A 122 4.91 -27.76 7.29
CA LEU A 122 5.82 -28.87 6.99
C LEU A 122 5.09 -30.21 6.83
N GLY A 123 3.78 -30.21 7.16
CA GLY A 123 2.91 -31.36 7.00
C GLY A 123 2.37 -31.51 5.58
N GLY A 124 1.76 -32.66 5.29
CA GLY A 124 1.10 -32.95 4.00
C GLY A 124 -0.40 -32.61 3.97
N ASP A 125 -0.98 -32.07 5.05
CA ASP A 125 -2.40 -31.73 5.11
C ASP A 125 -2.64 -30.35 4.47
N HIS A 126 -2.87 -30.33 3.16
CA HIS A 126 -3.14 -29.11 2.40
C HIS A 126 -4.34 -28.32 2.94
N ALA A 127 -5.41 -29.02 3.37
CA ALA A 127 -6.59 -28.34 3.90
C ALA A 127 -6.31 -27.63 5.24
N ALA A 128 -5.50 -28.21 6.09
CA ALA A 128 -5.05 -27.56 7.33
C ALA A 128 -4.11 -26.39 7.05
N ILE A 129 -3.19 -26.52 6.08
CA ILE A 129 -2.30 -25.45 5.63
C ILE A 129 -3.13 -24.26 5.09
N ASP A 130 -4.13 -24.51 4.26
CA ASP A 130 -4.95 -23.44 3.67
C ASP A 130 -5.81 -22.73 4.71
N ARG A 131 -6.35 -23.45 5.70
CA ARG A 131 -7.03 -22.83 6.84
C ARG A 131 -6.07 -21.92 7.61
N TRP A 132 -4.90 -22.43 7.95
CA TRP A 132 -3.87 -21.68 8.68
C TRP A 132 -3.47 -20.41 7.92
N ARG A 133 -3.25 -20.50 6.61
CA ARG A 133 -2.90 -19.35 5.75
C ARG A 133 -3.98 -18.27 5.80
N ARG A 134 -5.24 -18.65 5.64
CA ARG A 134 -6.37 -17.69 5.74
C ARG A 134 -6.44 -17.03 7.11
N ASP A 135 -6.29 -17.80 8.18
CA ASP A 135 -6.34 -17.27 9.54
C ASP A 135 -5.18 -16.31 9.81
N GLN A 136 -3.97 -16.63 9.35
CA GLN A 136 -2.80 -15.75 9.46
C GLN A 136 -2.95 -14.48 8.62
N GLY A 137 -3.50 -14.57 7.41
CA GLY A 137 -3.79 -13.40 6.58
C GLY A 137 -4.78 -12.45 7.26
N LYS A 138 -5.88 -12.98 7.82
CA LYS A 138 -6.85 -12.21 8.59
C LYS A 138 -6.23 -11.56 9.82
N ALA A 139 -5.47 -12.30 10.61
CA ALA A 139 -4.80 -11.78 11.80
C ALA A 139 -3.84 -10.63 11.44
N ARG A 140 -3.03 -10.78 10.38
CA ARG A 140 -2.13 -9.73 9.89
C ARG A 140 -2.88 -8.50 9.39
N THR A 141 -4.02 -8.70 8.74
CA THR A 141 -4.85 -7.58 8.26
C THR A 141 -5.38 -6.78 9.43
N ILE A 142 -5.90 -7.44 10.46
CA ILE A 142 -6.40 -6.79 11.68
C ILE A 142 -5.27 -6.00 12.38
N ASP A 143 -4.11 -6.62 12.51
CA ASP A 143 -2.95 -6.04 13.22
C ASP A 143 -2.31 -4.85 12.47
N ARG A 144 -2.18 -4.94 11.14
CA ARG A 144 -1.35 -4.02 10.36
C ARG A 144 -2.12 -3.09 9.44
N ARG A 145 -3.30 -3.49 8.99
CA ARG A 145 -4.11 -2.79 8.01
C ARG A 145 -5.60 -2.94 8.33
N ALA A 146 -5.97 -2.55 9.57
CA ALA A 146 -7.37 -2.55 10.02
C ALA A 146 -8.28 -1.69 9.12
N ASP A 147 -7.72 -0.72 8.42
CA ASP A 147 -8.40 0.11 7.43
C ASP A 147 -8.96 -0.68 6.23
N LEU A 148 -8.45 -1.88 5.96
CA LEU A 148 -8.95 -2.77 4.89
C LEU A 148 -10.16 -3.60 5.32
N ILE A 149 -10.52 -3.59 6.61
CA ILE A 149 -11.61 -4.39 7.15
C ILE A 149 -12.88 -3.53 7.17
N PRO A 150 -14.00 -4.01 6.59
CA PRO A 150 -15.27 -3.31 6.73
C PRO A 150 -15.63 -3.09 8.20
N SER A 151 -16.06 -1.89 8.56
CA SER A 151 -16.33 -1.47 9.96
C SER A 151 -17.26 -2.41 10.73
N GLN A 152 -18.09 -3.19 10.02
CA GLN A 152 -19.00 -4.19 10.58
C GLN A 152 -18.30 -5.50 11.04
N GLN A 153 -17.04 -5.70 10.66
CA GLN A 153 -16.27 -6.94 10.95
C GLN A 153 -15.12 -6.72 11.93
N LEU A 154 -14.90 -5.48 12.38
CA LEU A 154 -13.91 -5.21 13.42
C LEU A 154 -14.43 -5.75 14.76
N PRO A 155 -13.65 -6.57 15.47
CA PRO A 155 -13.96 -6.92 16.84
C PRO A 155 -14.09 -5.64 17.66
N HIS A 156 -15.15 -5.49 18.44
CA HIS A 156 -15.30 -4.39 19.38
C HIS A 156 -14.17 -4.47 20.42
N THR A 157 -13.05 -3.84 20.11
CA THR A 157 -12.01 -3.59 21.12
C THR A 157 -12.54 -2.50 22.04
N SER A 158 -12.93 -2.90 23.24
CA SER A 158 -13.13 -1.99 24.37
C SER A 158 -11.79 -1.28 24.60
N THR A 159 -11.66 -0.10 24.01
CA THR A 159 -10.49 0.75 24.22
C THR A 159 -10.52 1.20 25.68
N LYS A 160 -9.72 0.55 26.54
CA LYS A 160 -9.30 1.18 27.78
C LYS A 160 -8.50 2.41 27.35
N HIS A 161 -9.08 3.58 27.52
CA HIS A 161 -8.37 4.84 27.46
C HIS A 161 -7.24 4.79 28.50
N GLU A 162 -6.03 4.46 28.08
CA GLU A 162 -4.83 4.92 28.76
C GLU A 162 -4.73 6.43 28.43
N GLN A 163 -4.93 7.25 29.45
CA GLN A 163 -4.73 8.70 29.37
C GLN A 163 -3.27 8.95 28.96
N PRO A 164 -3.00 9.84 28.01
CA PRO A 164 -1.63 10.25 27.71
C PRO A 164 -1.05 10.89 28.97
N HIS A 165 0.10 10.37 29.42
CA HIS A 165 0.91 11.04 30.41
C HIS A 165 1.25 12.44 29.90
N GLU A 166 0.72 13.47 30.57
CA GLU A 166 1.15 14.85 30.37
C GLU A 166 2.66 14.92 30.67
N HIS A 167 3.43 15.19 29.64
CA HIS A 167 4.82 15.58 29.77
C HIS A 167 4.85 16.98 30.36
N GLU A 168 5.21 17.09 31.64
CA GLU A 168 5.61 18.35 32.21
C GLU A 168 6.80 18.93 31.43
N PRO A 169 6.70 20.20 30.99
CA PRO A 169 7.82 20.84 30.31
C PRO A 169 9.01 20.99 31.29
N PRO A 170 10.25 20.81 30.83
CA PRO A 170 11.44 21.00 31.68
C PRO A 170 11.48 22.44 32.17
N GLY A 171 11.65 22.59 33.51
CA GLY A 171 11.74 23.89 34.20
C GLY A 171 12.80 24.81 33.58
N GLU A 172 12.46 26.09 33.46
CA GLU A 172 13.35 27.13 32.99
C GLU A 172 14.63 27.17 33.84
N PRO A 173 15.83 27.33 33.23
CA PRO A 173 17.05 27.54 33.99
C PRO A 173 17.01 28.93 34.66
N GLY A 174 17.21 28.94 35.98
CA GLY A 174 17.22 30.13 36.80
C GLY A 174 18.19 31.20 36.27
N LYS A 175 17.70 32.47 36.23
CA LYS A 175 18.51 33.64 35.90
C LYS A 175 19.66 33.76 36.90
N PRO A 176 20.89 34.05 36.46
CA PRO A 176 22.00 34.31 37.36
C PRO A 176 21.80 35.65 38.08
N ASP A 177 21.99 35.60 39.37
CA ASP A 177 21.92 36.73 40.30
C ASP A 177 22.95 37.81 39.93
N ARG A 178 22.44 39.02 39.78
CA ARG A 178 23.20 40.22 39.39
C ARG A 178 23.58 41.01 40.63
N ALA A 179 24.48 40.48 41.43
CA ALA A 179 25.13 41.23 42.50
C ALA A 179 26.59 40.79 42.58
N GLU A 180 27.47 41.76 42.32
CA GLU A 180 28.88 41.86 42.60
C GLU A 180 29.75 42.27 41.39
N ARG A 181 29.61 43.55 41.03
CA ARG A 181 30.76 44.35 40.51
C ARG A 181 30.61 45.78 40.96
N MET A 182 31.05 46.06 42.15
CA MET A 182 31.58 47.34 42.56
C MET A 182 32.70 47.05 43.57
N GLY A 183 33.93 47.28 43.16
CA GLY A 183 35.16 47.18 43.90
C GLY A 183 36.34 47.23 42.96
#